data_83eac9aab9328f296c649b326fee3972
#
_entry.id   83eac9aab9328f296c649b326fee3972
#
_cell.length_a   1.000
_cell.length_b   1.000
_cell.length_c   1.000
_cell.angle_alpha   90.00
_cell.angle_beta   90.00
_cell.angle_gamma   90.00
#
_symmetry.space_group_name_H-M   'P 1'
#
loop_
_entity.id
_entity.type
_entity.pdbx_description
1 polymer ?
#
loop_
_entity_poly.entity_id
_entity_poly.type
_entity_poly.pdbx_seq_one_letter_code
_entity_poly.pdbx_strand_id
1 'polypeptide(L)'
;MPTVSRRAFLAALAAAVPSAALVRRAHAVSVDHLAADPRTLRALGDVMLPSELGASRTSAAVAAFQRWIAGYREKAELLHGYGDSVLSFAGPTPATRWAQQLVRLDAEARSAHGRAFAELPLDVRRAAVSALLNELKADHIPAVGRAPHVALALLAHWTVSPEATDLCYRAQIGRQTCRPLGAQARKPLPLAPERA
;
A
#
# COMPACT_ATOMS: atom_id res chain seq x y z
N MET A 1 45.15 32.35 -11.69
CA MET A 1 43.97 31.60 -11.19
C MET A 1 42.87 32.62 -10.91
N PRO A 2 41.68 32.55 -11.54
CA PRO A 2 40.63 33.53 -11.30
C PRO A 2 40.03 33.28 -9.91
N THR A 3 40.06 34.32 -9.06
CA THR A 3 39.43 34.29 -7.72
C THR A 3 37.91 34.53 -7.88
N VAL A 4 37.13 33.47 -7.66
CA VAL A 4 35.67 33.59 -7.64
C VAL A 4 35.25 34.38 -6.41
N SER A 5 34.60 35.53 -6.62
CA SER A 5 34.17 36.39 -5.52
C SER A 5 33.03 35.73 -4.73
N ARG A 6 32.98 35.95 -3.40
CA ARG A 6 31.91 35.43 -2.52
C ARG A 6 30.48 35.79 -3.02
N ARG A 7 30.33 36.97 -3.65
CA ARG A 7 29.05 37.41 -4.24
C ARG A 7 28.64 36.56 -5.45
N ALA A 8 29.59 36.16 -6.31
CA ALA A 8 29.32 35.31 -7.47
C ALA A 8 28.92 33.90 -7.03
N PHE A 9 29.54 33.39 -5.95
CA PHE A 9 29.17 32.08 -5.37
C PHE A 9 27.74 32.09 -4.77
N LEU A 10 27.38 33.14 -4.02
CA LEU A 10 26.03 33.29 -3.44
C LEU A 10 24.96 33.50 -4.50
N ALA A 11 25.26 34.23 -5.59
CA ALA A 11 24.35 34.40 -6.72
C ALA A 11 24.11 33.08 -7.45
N ALA A 12 25.12 32.22 -7.61
CA ALA A 12 25.01 30.89 -8.19
C ALA A 12 24.16 29.94 -7.30
N LEU A 13 24.29 30.05 -5.96
CA LEU A 13 23.48 29.28 -5.02
C LEU A 13 22.00 29.71 -5.08
N ALA A 14 21.72 31.00 -5.17
CA ALA A 14 20.34 31.51 -5.28
C ALA A 14 19.65 31.09 -6.58
N ALA A 15 20.39 30.91 -7.68
CA ALA A 15 19.86 30.39 -8.94
C ALA A 15 19.59 28.88 -8.94
N ALA A 16 20.21 28.12 -8.03
CA ALA A 16 20.04 26.66 -7.93
C ALA A 16 18.76 26.25 -7.15
N VAL A 17 18.20 27.16 -6.33
CA VAL A 17 17.03 26.89 -5.49
C VAL A 17 15.74 26.58 -6.29
N PRO A 18 15.42 27.26 -7.42
CA PRO A 18 14.24 26.92 -8.19
C PRO A 18 14.31 25.53 -8.85
N SER A 19 15.51 25.03 -9.13
CA SER A 19 15.68 23.69 -9.72
C SER A 19 15.29 22.56 -8.74
N ALA A 20 15.57 22.71 -7.46
CA ALA A 20 15.17 21.76 -6.44
C ALA A 20 13.65 21.73 -6.20
N ALA A 21 12.97 22.84 -6.34
CA ALA A 21 11.53 22.94 -6.26
C ALA A 21 10.83 22.30 -7.48
N LEU A 22 11.43 22.43 -8.68
CA LEU A 22 10.95 21.77 -9.90
C LEU A 22 11.14 20.24 -9.84
N VAL A 23 12.27 19.76 -9.31
CA VAL A 23 12.52 18.32 -9.12
C VAL A 23 11.54 17.74 -8.08
N ARG A 24 11.25 18.44 -6.99
CA ARG A 24 10.22 18.03 -6.02
C ARG A 24 8.82 18.00 -6.64
N ARG A 25 8.49 18.94 -7.52
CA ARG A 25 7.21 18.96 -8.24
C ARG A 25 7.11 17.82 -9.26
N ALA A 26 8.19 17.48 -9.96
CA ALA A 26 8.22 16.34 -10.88
C ALA A 26 8.05 15.00 -10.14
N HIS A 27 8.62 14.84 -8.93
CA HIS A 27 8.39 13.66 -8.10
C HIS A 27 6.97 13.62 -7.51
N ALA A 28 6.36 14.77 -7.20
CA ALA A 28 4.98 14.85 -6.72
C ALA A 28 3.96 14.48 -7.83
N VAL A 29 4.25 14.78 -9.09
CA VAL A 29 3.38 14.40 -10.22
C VAL A 29 3.40 12.90 -10.51
N SER A 30 4.49 12.19 -10.16
CA SER A 30 4.57 10.73 -10.33
C SER A 30 3.79 9.94 -9.27
N VAL A 31 3.42 10.56 -8.16
CA VAL A 31 2.73 9.92 -7.02
C VAL A 31 1.20 9.86 -7.21
N ASP A 32 0.66 10.72 -8.07
CA ASP A 32 -0.80 10.85 -8.27
C ASP A 32 -1.43 9.76 -9.16
N HIS A 33 -0.65 8.86 -9.75
CA HIS A 33 -1.21 7.93 -10.73
C HIS A 33 -2.09 6.81 -10.14
N LEU A 34 -1.94 6.47 -8.86
CA LEU A 34 -2.89 5.58 -8.18
C LEU A 34 -4.11 6.36 -7.61
N ALA A 35 -4.01 7.68 -7.53
CA ALA A 35 -5.09 8.58 -7.09
C ALA A 35 -6.16 8.82 -8.17
N ALA A 36 -5.99 8.31 -9.39
CA ALA A 36 -6.90 8.56 -10.51
C ALA A 36 -8.35 8.10 -10.26
N ASP A 37 -8.56 7.08 -9.42
CA ASP A 37 -9.88 6.76 -8.86
C ASP A 37 -9.80 6.12 -7.47
N PRO A 38 -9.82 6.93 -6.41
CA PRO A 38 -9.79 6.42 -5.04
C PRO A 38 -11.04 5.60 -4.69
N ARG A 39 -12.17 5.79 -5.40
CA ARG A 39 -13.40 5.05 -5.16
C ARG A 39 -13.30 3.62 -5.67
N THR A 40 -12.71 3.41 -6.86
CA THR A 40 -12.52 2.06 -7.42
C THR A 40 -11.56 1.24 -6.58
N LEU A 41 -10.43 1.82 -6.14
CA LEU A 41 -9.51 1.13 -5.24
C LEU A 41 -10.15 0.82 -3.88
N ARG A 42 -10.97 1.74 -3.35
CA ARG A 42 -11.73 1.50 -2.12
C ARG A 42 -12.74 0.35 -2.29
N ALA A 43 -13.51 0.38 -3.36
CA ALA A 43 -14.48 -0.66 -3.68
C ALA A 43 -13.82 -2.04 -3.91
N LEU A 44 -12.59 -2.05 -4.46
CA LEU A 44 -11.76 -3.24 -4.56
C LEU A 44 -11.35 -3.75 -3.17
N GLY A 45 -11.02 -2.84 -2.24
CA GLY A 45 -10.73 -3.17 -0.85
C GLY A 45 -11.91 -3.85 -0.14
N ASP A 46 -13.14 -3.41 -0.39
CA ASP A 46 -14.34 -4.03 0.18
C ASP A 46 -14.57 -5.48 -0.30
N VAL A 47 -13.98 -5.86 -1.45
CA VAL A 47 -14.06 -7.23 -2.00
C VAL A 47 -12.89 -8.08 -1.54
N MET A 48 -11.67 -7.51 -1.54
CA MET A 48 -10.42 -8.26 -1.33
C MET A 48 -10.06 -8.45 0.13
N LEU A 49 -10.50 -7.55 1.01
CA LEU A 49 -10.16 -7.62 2.43
C LEU A 49 -11.26 -8.29 3.23
N PRO A 50 -10.94 -8.92 4.38
CA PRO A 50 -11.93 -9.57 5.23
C PRO A 50 -13.04 -8.62 5.66
N SER A 51 -14.29 -9.10 5.60
CA SER A 51 -15.49 -8.34 6.00
C SER A 51 -15.47 -7.92 7.48
N GLU A 52 -14.78 -8.69 8.32
CA GLU A 52 -14.61 -8.45 9.75
C GLU A 52 -13.85 -7.16 10.07
N LEU A 53 -13.10 -6.62 9.10
CA LEU A 53 -12.47 -5.31 9.25
C LEU A 53 -13.51 -4.19 9.36
N GLY A 54 -14.63 -4.33 8.71
CA GLY A 54 -15.64 -3.29 8.59
C GLY A 54 -15.13 -2.07 7.79
N ALA A 55 -16.04 -1.16 7.48
CA ALA A 55 -15.78 -0.05 6.56
C ALA A 55 -14.59 0.85 6.95
N SER A 56 -14.44 1.17 8.23
CA SER A 56 -13.38 2.08 8.70
C SER A 56 -11.98 1.48 8.54
N ARG A 57 -11.79 0.22 8.99
CA ARG A 57 -10.48 -0.45 8.89
C ARG A 57 -10.11 -0.80 7.46
N THR A 58 -11.10 -1.18 6.63
CA THR A 58 -10.88 -1.34 5.18
C THR A 58 -10.39 -0.03 4.54
N SER A 59 -10.98 1.13 4.89
CA SER A 59 -10.48 2.44 4.43
C SER A 59 -9.05 2.70 4.88
N ALA A 60 -8.74 2.40 6.12
CA ALA A 60 -7.40 2.59 6.68
C ALA A 60 -6.36 1.70 5.97
N ALA A 61 -6.70 0.44 5.67
CA ALA A 61 -5.85 -0.49 4.94
C ALA A 61 -5.59 -0.01 3.49
N VAL A 62 -6.63 0.44 2.79
CA VAL A 62 -6.50 1.03 1.45
C VAL A 62 -5.63 2.28 1.47
N ALA A 63 -5.83 3.18 2.43
CA ALA A 63 -5.00 4.37 2.58
C ALA A 63 -3.54 4.03 2.93
N ALA A 64 -3.30 2.97 3.73
CA ALA A 64 -1.96 2.48 4.02
C ALA A 64 -1.26 1.95 2.76
N PHE A 65 -1.97 1.19 1.93
CA PHE A 65 -1.47 0.73 0.64
C PHE A 65 -1.14 1.90 -0.30
N GLN A 66 -2.00 2.93 -0.37
CA GLN A 66 -1.72 4.13 -1.17
C GLN A 66 -0.47 4.86 -0.68
N ARG A 67 -0.28 5.00 0.63
CA ARG A 67 0.96 5.58 1.19
C ARG A 67 2.18 4.72 0.88
N TRP A 68 2.06 3.40 0.95
CA TRP A 68 3.15 2.49 0.62
C TRP A 68 3.61 2.66 -0.83
N ILE A 69 2.68 2.68 -1.81
CA ILE A 69 3.05 2.85 -3.21
C ILE A 69 3.57 4.25 -3.52
N ALA A 70 3.06 5.28 -2.82
CA ALA A 70 3.57 6.64 -2.93
C ALA A 70 5.03 6.76 -2.42
N GLY A 71 5.39 5.97 -1.41
CA GLY A 71 6.74 5.88 -0.86
C GLY A 71 7.64 4.85 -1.56
N TYR A 72 7.15 4.17 -2.61
CA TYR A 72 7.90 3.11 -3.27
C TYR A 72 9.20 3.64 -3.89
N ARG A 73 10.30 2.95 -3.61
CA ARG A 73 11.63 3.30 -4.13
C ARG A 73 12.17 2.14 -4.96
N GLU A 74 12.35 2.39 -6.24
CA GLU A 74 13.04 1.46 -7.13
C GLU A 74 14.47 1.22 -6.65
N LYS A 75 14.96 0.00 -6.83
CA LYS A 75 16.30 -0.40 -6.40
C LYS A 75 16.57 -0.29 -4.88
N ALA A 76 15.54 -0.04 -4.08
CA ALA A 76 15.68 -0.17 -2.64
C ALA A 76 16.00 -1.63 -2.29
N GLU A 77 16.89 -1.82 -1.34
CA GLU A 77 17.21 -3.14 -0.81
C GLU A 77 15.99 -3.70 -0.06
N LEU A 78 15.57 -4.92 -0.41
CA LEU A 78 14.37 -5.55 0.13
C LEU A 78 14.68 -6.51 1.28
N LEU A 79 15.84 -7.12 1.28
CA LEU A 79 16.25 -8.11 2.24
C LEU A 79 17.73 -7.93 2.59
N HIS A 80 18.00 -7.62 3.83
CA HIS A 80 19.27 -7.93 4.48
C HIS A 80 18.98 -8.60 5.82
N GLY A 81 18.57 -9.86 5.73
CA GLY A 81 18.40 -10.69 6.90
C GLY A 81 19.71 -11.40 7.26
N TYR A 82 19.90 -11.66 8.55
CA TYR A 82 20.93 -12.57 8.99
C TYR A 82 20.69 -13.93 8.30
N GLY A 83 21.61 -14.34 7.42
CA GLY A 83 21.56 -15.63 6.74
C GLY A 83 21.22 -15.59 5.23
N ASP A 84 20.78 -14.48 4.69
CA ASP A 84 20.60 -14.33 3.24
C ASP A 84 21.92 -13.91 2.58
N SER A 85 22.46 -14.80 1.75
CA SER A 85 23.66 -14.53 0.95
C SER A 85 23.37 -13.73 -0.32
N VAL A 86 22.09 -13.51 -0.67
CA VAL A 86 21.67 -12.85 -1.90
C VAL A 86 20.87 -11.59 -1.58
N LEU A 87 21.46 -10.45 -1.93
CA LEU A 87 20.75 -9.16 -1.85
C LEU A 87 19.65 -9.13 -2.90
N SER A 88 18.43 -8.78 -2.48
CA SER A 88 17.32 -8.55 -3.40
C SER A 88 16.91 -7.08 -3.38
N PHE A 89 16.57 -6.57 -4.57
CA PHE A 89 16.23 -5.16 -4.76
C PHE A 89 14.82 -4.99 -5.30
N ALA A 90 14.20 -3.87 -4.95
CA ALA A 90 12.90 -3.49 -5.48
C ALA A 90 13.02 -3.24 -6.99
N GLY A 91 12.11 -3.85 -7.74
CA GLY A 91 11.98 -3.63 -9.19
C GLY A 91 11.41 -2.24 -9.51
N PRO A 92 11.11 -1.99 -10.80
CA PRO A 92 10.42 -0.78 -11.23
C PRO A 92 9.08 -0.58 -10.50
N THR A 93 8.69 0.68 -10.31
CA THR A 93 7.42 0.98 -9.64
C THR A 93 6.23 0.39 -10.40
N PRO A 94 5.35 -0.36 -9.74
CA PRO A 94 4.16 -0.91 -10.38
C PRO A 94 3.00 0.10 -10.48
N ALA A 95 3.15 1.31 -9.95
CA ALA A 95 2.08 2.30 -9.80
C ALA A 95 1.30 2.57 -11.09
N THR A 96 1.99 2.82 -12.20
CA THR A 96 1.36 3.11 -13.50
C THR A 96 0.55 1.92 -14.01
N ARG A 97 1.10 0.72 -13.92
CA ARG A 97 0.39 -0.51 -14.32
C ARG A 97 -0.86 -0.73 -13.50
N TRP A 98 -0.78 -0.55 -12.17
CA TRP A 98 -1.92 -0.72 -11.29
C TRP A 98 -2.99 0.36 -11.46
N ALA A 99 -2.60 1.61 -11.74
CA ALA A 99 -3.55 2.66 -12.11
C ALA A 99 -4.34 2.29 -13.38
N GLN A 100 -3.66 1.79 -14.42
CA GLN A 100 -4.30 1.31 -15.64
C GLN A 100 -5.25 0.13 -15.38
N GLN A 101 -4.91 -0.77 -14.47
CA GLN A 101 -5.78 -1.88 -14.08
C GLN A 101 -7.07 -1.41 -13.38
N LEU A 102 -6.99 -0.38 -12.54
CA LEU A 102 -8.18 0.24 -11.91
C LEU A 102 -9.07 0.92 -12.96
N VAL A 103 -8.48 1.65 -13.90
CA VAL A 103 -9.22 2.26 -15.01
C VAL A 103 -9.90 1.20 -15.87
N ARG A 104 -9.22 0.11 -16.18
CA ARG A 104 -9.77 -1.01 -16.93
C ARG A 104 -10.92 -1.68 -16.20
N LEU A 105 -10.76 -1.97 -14.92
CA LEU A 105 -11.83 -2.55 -14.09
C LEU A 105 -13.10 -1.69 -14.09
N ASP A 106 -12.95 -0.37 -14.00
CA ASP A 106 -14.07 0.55 -14.06
C ASP A 106 -14.70 0.62 -15.47
N ALA A 107 -13.90 0.58 -16.52
CA ALA A 107 -14.38 0.54 -17.90
C ALA A 107 -15.16 -0.76 -18.21
N GLU A 108 -14.68 -1.91 -17.76
CA GLU A 108 -15.35 -3.19 -17.88
C GLU A 108 -16.69 -3.20 -17.14
N ALA A 109 -16.73 -2.65 -15.91
CA ALA A 109 -17.95 -2.50 -15.14
C ALA A 109 -18.98 -1.61 -15.85
N ARG A 110 -18.55 -0.49 -16.42
CA ARG A 110 -19.45 0.39 -17.22
C ARG A 110 -19.97 -0.31 -18.49
N SER A 111 -19.12 -1.05 -19.15
CA SER A 111 -19.49 -1.79 -20.36
C SER A 111 -20.51 -2.89 -20.08
N ALA A 112 -20.32 -3.64 -19.00
CA ALA A 112 -21.17 -4.78 -18.65
C ALA A 112 -22.46 -4.40 -17.92
N HIS A 113 -22.43 -3.33 -17.08
CA HIS A 113 -23.51 -2.99 -16.15
C HIS A 113 -23.98 -1.53 -16.25
N GLY A 114 -23.40 -0.72 -17.12
CA GLY A 114 -23.76 0.70 -17.27
C GLY A 114 -23.37 1.59 -16.09
N ARG A 115 -22.59 1.09 -15.12
CA ARG A 115 -22.20 1.77 -13.88
C ARG A 115 -20.72 1.60 -13.59
N ALA A 116 -20.15 2.54 -12.84
CA ALA A 116 -18.79 2.44 -12.34
C ALA A 116 -18.64 1.24 -11.39
N PHE A 117 -17.45 0.63 -11.34
CA PHE A 117 -17.19 -0.52 -10.46
C PHE A 117 -17.57 -0.25 -9.00
N ALA A 118 -17.23 0.94 -8.50
CA ALA A 118 -17.56 1.34 -7.12
C ALA A 118 -19.07 1.46 -6.83
N GLU A 119 -19.90 1.59 -7.86
CA GLU A 119 -21.35 1.75 -7.75
C GLU A 119 -22.11 0.42 -7.87
N LEU A 120 -21.39 -0.66 -8.22
CA LEU A 120 -21.98 -1.99 -8.33
C LEU A 120 -22.27 -2.59 -6.95
N PRO A 121 -23.31 -3.42 -6.83
CA PRO A 121 -23.55 -4.24 -5.64
C PRO A 121 -22.32 -5.09 -5.29
N LEU A 122 -22.15 -5.39 -4.01
CA LEU A 122 -20.96 -6.10 -3.51
C LEU A 122 -20.81 -7.51 -4.12
N ASP A 123 -21.90 -8.23 -4.30
CA ASP A 123 -21.93 -9.54 -4.93
C ASP A 123 -21.48 -9.51 -6.39
N VAL A 124 -21.90 -8.50 -7.16
CA VAL A 124 -21.47 -8.28 -8.55
C VAL A 124 -19.98 -7.95 -8.59
N ARG A 125 -19.49 -7.08 -7.69
CA ARG A 125 -18.06 -6.78 -7.57
C ARG A 125 -17.25 -8.02 -7.22
N ARG A 126 -17.75 -8.86 -6.30
CA ARG A 126 -17.11 -10.11 -5.93
C ARG A 126 -17.03 -11.07 -7.12
N ALA A 127 -18.09 -11.22 -7.88
CA ALA A 127 -18.12 -12.07 -9.07
C ALA A 127 -17.07 -11.60 -10.11
N ALA A 128 -17.00 -10.29 -10.39
CA ALA A 128 -16.05 -9.72 -11.31
C ALA A 128 -14.59 -9.94 -10.86
N VAL A 129 -14.30 -9.71 -9.58
CA VAL A 129 -12.95 -9.92 -9.04
C VAL A 129 -12.58 -11.40 -9.00
N SER A 130 -13.53 -12.30 -8.67
CA SER A 130 -13.30 -13.75 -8.70
C SER A 130 -12.98 -14.24 -10.11
N ALA A 131 -13.70 -13.76 -11.12
CA ALA A 131 -13.40 -14.08 -12.52
C ALA A 131 -11.97 -13.63 -12.91
N LEU A 132 -11.60 -12.40 -12.54
CA LEU A 132 -10.26 -11.87 -12.74
C LEU A 132 -9.17 -12.72 -12.06
N LEU A 133 -9.36 -13.11 -10.81
CA LEU A 133 -8.39 -13.93 -10.07
C LEU A 133 -8.24 -15.33 -10.67
N ASN A 134 -9.34 -15.91 -11.16
CA ASN A 134 -9.32 -17.19 -11.86
C ASN A 134 -8.56 -17.10 -13.19
N GLU A 135 -8.75 -16.03 -13.95
CA GLU A 135 -8.01 -15.78 -15.20
C GLU A 135 -6.50 -15.62 -14.93
N LEU A 136 -6.15 -14.95 -13.85
CA LEU A 136 -4.76 -14.78 -13.39
C LEU A 136 -4.17 -16.07 -12.80
N LYS A 137 -4.95 -17.12 -12.59
CA LYS A 137 -4.55 -18.36 -11.89
C LYS A 137 -3.90 -18.05 -10.54
N ALA A 138 -4.50 -17.14 -9.78
CA ALA A 138 -3.98 -16.67 -8.52
C ALA A 138 -4.17 -17.73 -7.43
N ASP A 139 -3.19 -18.60 -7.24
CA ASP A 139 -3.14 -19.70 -6.27
C ASP A 139 -2.37 -19.36 -4.98
N HIS A 140 -1.65 -18.25 -4.98
CA HIS A 140 -0.88 -17.78 -3.82
C HIS A 140 -0.85 -16.26 -3.75
N ILE A 141 -0.51 -15.73 -2.58
CA ILE A 141 -0.33 -14.29 -2.37
C ILE A 141 1.13 -13.92 -2.71
N PRO A 142 1.38 -13.13 -3.77
CA PRO A 142 2.73 -12.74 -4.17
C PRO A 142 3.30 -11.67 -3.24
N ALA A 143 4.61 -11.42 -3.31
CA ALA A 143 5.19 -10.22 -2.71
C ALA A 143 4.54 -8.96 -3.32
N VAL A 144 4.25 -7.94 -2.49
CA VAL A 144 3.46 -6.75 -2.88
C VAL A 144 3.93 -6.15 -4.21
N GLY A 145 5.22 -5.78 -4.29
CA GLY A 145 5.79 -5.13 -5.49
C GLY A 145 5.84 -6.02 -6.74
N ARG A 146 5.69 -7.32 -6.59
CA ARG A 146 5.70 -8.31 -7.69
C ARG A 146 4.29 -8.75 -8.10
N ALA A 147 3.26 -8.30 -7.41
CA ALA A 147 1.88 -8.69 -7.68
C ALA A 147 1.49 -8.37 -9.14
N PRO A 148 0.93 -9.33 -9.88
CA PRO A 148 0.53 -9.13 -11.27
C PRO A 148 -0.65 -8.16 -11.40
N HIS A 149 -1.48 -8.06 -10.38
CA HIS A 149 -2.66 -7.21 -10.35
C HIS A 149 -2.78 -6.45 -9.03
N VAL A 150 -3.35 -5.23 -9.09
CA VAL A 150 -3.54 -4.35 -7.92
C VAL A 150 -4.38 -4.98 -6.83
N ALA A 151 -5.34 -5.86 -7.17
CA ALA A 151 -6.15 -6.61 -6.21
C ALA A 151 -5.27 -7.48 -5.32
N LEU A 152 -4.37 -8.27 -5.92
CA LEU A 152 -3.42 -9.12 -5.19
C LEU A 152 -2.39 -8.30 -4.43
N ALA A 153 -1.96 -7.15 -4.99
CA ALA A 153 -1.05 -6.25 -4.30
C ALA A 153 -1.67 -5.67 -3.02
N LEU A 154 -2.92 -5.23 -3.08
CA LEU A 154 -3.65 -4.72 -1.93
C LEU A 154 -3.80 -5.80 -0.85
N LEU A 155 -4.20 -7.01 -1.22
CA LEU A 155 -4.30 -8.14 -0.30
C LEU A 155 -2.93 -8.47 0.31
N ALA A 156 -1.89 -8.60 -0.52
CA ALA A 156 -0.53 -8.89 -0.07
C ALA A 156 0.00 -7.82 0.91
N HIS A 157 -0.26 -6.54 0.63
CA HIS A 157 0.12 -5.45 1.52
C HIS A 157 -0.59 -5.55 2.87
N TRP A 158 -1.88 -5.89 2.86
CA TRP A 158 -2.64 -6.02 4.09
C TRP A 158 -2.19 -7.24 4.92
N THR A 159 -1.92 -8.39 4.29
CA THR A 159 -1.55 -9.63 5.01
C THR A 159 -0.26 -9.51 5.83
N VAL A 160 0.62 -8.58 5.50
CA VAL A 160 1.85 -8.30 6.29
C VAL A 160 1.65 -7.19 7.34
N SER A 161 0.41 -6.70 7.51
CA SER A 161 0.12 -5.65 8.49
C SER A 161 -0.12 -6.22 9.90
N PRO A 162 0.08 -5.41 10.95
CA PRO A 162 -0.28 -5.79 12.31
C PRO A 162 -1.77 -6.14 12.46
N GLU A 163 -2.66 -5.45 11.71
CA GLU A 163 -4.09 -5.70 11.73
C GLU A 163 -4.45 -7.09 11.19
N ALA A 164 -3.71 -7.57 10.17
CA ALA A 164 -3.90 -8.92 9.66
C ALA A 164 -3.48 -9.95 10.71
N THR A 165 -2.35 -9.73 11.38
CA THR A 165 -1.89 -10.58 12.47
C THR A 165 -2.90 -10.60 13.62
N ASP A 166 -3.41 -9.44 14.03
CA ASP A 166 -4.41 -9.33 15.08
C ASP A 166 -5.70 -10.06 14.73
N LEU A 167 -6.14 -9.98 13.48
CA LEU A 167 -7.34 -10.67 13.02
C LEU A 167 -7.14 -12.19 13.00
N CYS A 168 -6.02 -12.67 12.42
CA CYS A 168 -5.73 -14.09 12.26
C CYS A 168 -5.49 -14.81 13.59
N TYR A 169 -4.77 -14.17 14.51
CA TYR A 169 -4.36 -14.77 15.78
C TYR A 169 -5.15 -14.25 16.99
N ARG A 170 -6.17 -13.39 16.76
CA ARG A 170 -6.91 -12.69 17.82
C ARG A 170 -5.98 -11.97 18.80
N ALA A 171 -4.85 -11.47 18.28
CA ALA A 171 -3.85 -10.72 19.01
C ALA A 171 -4.26 -9.24 19.15
N GLN A 172 -3.40 -8.44 19.76
CA GLN A 172 -3.60 -6.98 19.92
C GLN A 172 -2.31 -6.21 19.59
N ILE A 173 -1.55 -6.71 18.62
CA ILE A 173 -0.24 -6.14 18.23
C ILE A 173 -0.43 -4.77 17.55
N GLY A 174 -1.47 -4.65 16.70
CA GLY A 174 -1.79 -3.40 16.00
C GLY A 174 -2.41 -2.32 16.90
N ARG A 175 -2.82 -2.67 18.10
CA ARG A 175 -3.25 -1.69 19.10
C ARG A 175 -2.00 -1.14 19.79
N GLN A 176 -1.55 0.03 19.38
CA GLN A 176 -0.39 0.75 19.93
C GLN A 176 -0.67 1.28 21.37
N THR A 177 -1.17 0.45 22.24
CA THR A 177 -1.22 0.71 23.66
C THR A 177 0.06 0.15 24.27
N CYS A 178 1.12 0.96 24.27
CA CYS A 178 2.25 0.67 25.16
C CYS A 178 1.71 0.46 26.56
N ARG A 179 1.86 -0.74 27.12
CA ARG A 179 1.58 -0.97 28.53
C ARG A 179 2.47 -0.02 29.33
N PRO A 180 1.92 0.77 30.25
CA PRO A 180 2.76 1.56 31.15
C PRO A 180 3.57 0.60 32.01
N LEU A 181 4.85 0.46 31.68
CA LEU A 181 5.79 -0.45 32.34
C LEU A 181 5.80 -0.27 33.87
N GLY A 182 5.63 0.96 34.35
CA GLY A 182 5.64 1.25 35.79
C GLY A 182 4.47 0.65 36.59
N ALA A 183 3.28 0.55 36.00
CA ALA A 183 2.09 0.02 36.70
C ALA A 183 2.01 -1.52 36.65
N GLN A 184 2.63 -2.16 35.67
CA GLN A 184 2.50 -3.60 35.42
C GLN A 184 3.78 -4.41 35.65
N ALA A 185 4.90 -3.76 35.90
CA ALA A 185 6.18 -4.43 36.18
C ALA A 185 6.15 -5.30 37.47
N ARG A 186 5.20 -5.02 38.39
CA ARG A 186 5.11 -5.69 39.68
C ARG A 186 3.97 -6.69 39.79
N LYS A 187 3.06 -6.78 38.82
CA LYS A 187 1.92 -7.70 38.87
C LYS A 187 1.70 -8.31 37.49
N PRO A 188 1.99 -9.60 37.30
CA PRO A 188 1.64 -10.32 36.09
C PRO A 188 0.13 -10.25 35.85
N LEU A 189 -0.30 -10.09 34.60
CA LEU A 189 -1.71 -10.21 34.27
C LEU A 189 -2.17 -11.64 34.56
N PRO A 190 -3.40 -11.81 35.09
CA PRO A 190 -4.01 -13.13 35.20
C PRO A 190 -4.01 -13.79 33.80
N LEU A 191 -3.63 -15.05 33.75
CA LEU A 191 -3.80 -15.86 32.55
C LEU A 191 -5.30 -15.89 32.21
N ALA A 192 -5.65 -15.67 30.96
CA ALA A 192 -7.03 -15.85 30.53
C ALA A 192 -7.44 -17.28 30.85
N PRO A 193 -8.65 -17.51 31.40
CA PRO A 193 -9.13 -18.86 31.65
C PRO A 193 -9.10 -19.65 30.35
N GLU A 194 -8.44 -20.80 30.38
CA GLU A 194 -8.44 -21.74 29.28
C GLU A 194 -9.89 -22.09 28.95
N ARG A 195 -10.34 -21.76 27.76
CA ARG A 195 -11.69 -22.16 27.32
C ARG A 195 -11.62 -23.66 27.04
N ALA A 196 -12.23 -24.44 27.92
CA ALA A 196 -12.52 -25.84 27.70
C ALA A 196 -13.49 -26.01 26.53
#